data_884b9ea8cc890debd14e751419547f3c
#
_entry.id   884b9ea8cc890debd14e751419547f3c
#
_cell.length_a   1.000
_cell.length_b   1.000
_cell.length_c   1.000
_cell.angle_alpha   90.00
_cell.angle_beta   90.00
_cell.angle_gamma   90.00
#
_symmetry.space_group_name_H-M   'P 1'
#
loop_
_entity.id
_entity.type
_entity.pdbx_description
1 polymer ?
#
loop_
_entity_poly.entity_id
_entity_poly.type
_entity_poly.pdbx_seq_one_letter_code
_entity_poly.pdbx_strand_id
1 'polypeptide(L)'
;MENQRIRISKAMLKSGLLKLLKEKPLNQISVYELCAVSQINRTTFYKYYGSPAELLNEIETDFMAQLDEDLKSMIAQSINALLPVLNHLYEHRELFCLLIRSMPEQEFAAHLFSIPSISIIFDNMADESSYSETKTKYIRRFIFQGTLTVLRDWLNSESPEPVAEIADVLTVLRRKLW
;
A
#
# COMPACT_ATOMS: atom_id res chain seq x y z
N MET A 1 9.76 25.60 4.94
CA MET A 1 10.65 24.63 4.25
C MET A 1 11.34 23.76 5.28
N GLU A 2 11.20 22.45 5.18
CA GLU A 2 11.93 21.52 6.06
C GLU A 2 13.43 21.59 5.75
N ASN A 3 14.26 21.66 6.79
CA ASN A 3 15.71 21.77 6.64
C ASN A 3 16.26 20.51 5.95
N GLN A 4 17.11 20.66 4.95
CA GLN A 4 17.70 19.54 4.18
C GLN A 4 18.30 18.44 5.08
N ARG A 5 18.92 18.81 6.20
CA ARG A 5 19.46 17.85 7.19
C ARG A 5 18.38 17.00 7.83
N ILE A 6 17.18 17.56 8.09
CA ILE A 6 16.04 16.83 8.64
C ILE A 6 15.56 15.80 7.64
N ARG A 7 15.38 16.18 6.37
CA ARG A 7 14.95 15.29 5.30
C ARG A 7 15.91 14.10 5.13
N ILE A 8 17.23 14.37 5.14
CA ILE A 8 18.25 13.31 5.04
C ILE A 8 18.16 12.37 6.23
N SER A 9 18.07 12.90 7.46
CA SER A 9 17.97 12.07 8.66
C SER A 9 16.71 11.19 8.65
N LYS A 10 15.57 11.73 8.27
CA LYS A 10 14.30 10.98 8.15
C LYS A 10 14.42 9.91 7.05
N ALA A 11 15.00 10.22 5.89
CA ALA A 11 15.21 9.25 4.82
C ALA A 11 16.11 8.08 5.25
N MET A 12 17.19 8.36 5.98
CA MET A 12 18.07 7.33 6.54
C MET A 12 17.34 6.43 7.54
N LEU A 13 16.52 7.01 8.43
CA LEU A 13 15.70 6.26 9.38
C LEU A 13 14.66 5.39 8.68
N LYS A 14 13.95 5.91 7.67
CA LYS A 14 12.99 5.15 6.86
C LYS A 14 13.67 3.97 6.16
N SER A 15 14.80 4.19 5.50
CA SER A 15 15.58 3.14 4.84
C SER A 15 16.07 2.08 5.84
N GLY A 16 16.55 2.48 7.01
CA GLY A 16 16.99 1.57 8.06
C GLY A 16 15.86 0.71 8.62
N LEU A 17 14.67 1.30 8.85
CA LEU A 17 13.51 0.56 9.31
C LEU A 17 13.05 -0.46 8.26
N LEU A 18 12.93 -0.06 7.00
CA LEU A 18 12.54 -0.97 5.91
C LEU A 18 13.52 -2.14 5.74
N LYS A 19 14.83 -1.90 5.95
CA LYS A 19 15.83 -2.96 5.95
C LYS A 19 15.60 -3.96 7.08
N LEU A 20 15.37 -3.48 8.30
CA LEU A 20 15.15 -4.35 9.47
C LEU A 20 13.82 -5.13 9.37
N LEU A 21 12.77 -4.53 8.81
CA LEU A 21 11.49 -5.19 8.59
C LEU A 21 11.54 -6.34 7.57
N LYS A 22 12.56 -6.41 6.72
CA LYS A 22 12.83 -7.58 5.86
C LYS A 22 13.32 -8.79 6.66
N GLU A 23 13.94 -8.55 7.81
CA GLU A 23 14.60 -9.58 8.63
C GLU A 23 13.74 -10.03 9.81
N LYS A 24 12.93 -9.12 10.39
CA LYS A 24 12.15 -9.39 11.60
C LYS A 24 10.92 -8.47 11.75
N PRO A 25 9.92 -8.90 12.55
CA PRO A 25 8.72 -8.11 12.75
C PRO A 25 8.99 -6.84 13.59
N LEU A 26 8.16 -5.82 13.41
CA LEU A 26 8.28 -4.50 14.00
C LEU A 26 8.48 -4.52 15.53
N ASN A 27 7.75 -5.38 16.25
CA ASN A 27 7.81 -5.50 17.70
C ASN A 27 9.15 -6.02 18.25
N GLN A 28 10.03 -6.53 17.38
CA GLN A 28 11.39 -6.96 17.71
C GLN A 28 12.45 -5.93 17.32
N ILE A 29 12.06 -4.80 16.72
CA ILE A 29 12.98 -3.74 16.30
C ILE A 29 13.11 -2.70 17.41
N SER A 30 14.29 -2.61 18.01
CA SER A 30 14.60 -1.60 19.02
C SER A 30 15.07 -0.28 18.38
N VAL A 31 14.82 0.84 19.09
CA VAL A 31 15.36 2.15 18.66
C VAL A 31 16.88 2.14 18.59
N TYR A 32 17.56 1.39 19.48
CA TYR A 32 19.02 1.25 19.46
C TYR A 32 19.51 0.67 18.11
N GLU A 33 18.93 -0.44 17.72
CA GLU A 33 19.28 -1.15 16.50
C GLU A 33 18.93 -0.35 15.24
N LEU A 34 17.72 0.24 15.20
CA LEU A 34 17.31 1.12 14.12
C LEU A 34 18.30 2.29 13.93
N CYS A 35 18.69 2.93 15.01
CA CYS A 35 19.66 4.03 14.98
C CYS A 35 21.04 3.58 14.51
N ALA A 36 21.48 2.37 14.90
CA ALA A 36 22.75 1.78 14.45
C ALA A 36 22.75 1.51 12.93
N VAL A 37 21.69 0.86 12.43
CA VAL A 37 21.53 0.55 10.99
C VAL A 37 21.37 1.82 10.16
N SER A 38 20.68 2.82 10.67
CA SER A 38 20.43 4.10 10.00
C SER A 38 21.60 5.09 10.13
N GLN A 39 22.62 4.80 10.92
CA GLN A 39 23.73 5.70 11.26
C GLN A 39 23.24 7.06 11.84
N ILE A 40 22.14 7.01 12.59
CA ILE A 40 21.53 8.18 13.25
C ILE A 40 21.64 8.00 14.75
N ASN A 41 21.96 9.05 15.48
CA ASN A 41 22.00 8.95 16.93
C ASN A 41 20.58 8.97 17.55
N ARG A 42 20.44 8.35 18.74
CA ARG A 42 19.15 8.22 19.43
C ARG A 42 18.49 9.57 19.76
N THR A 43 19.28 10.59 20.08
CA THR A 43 18.76 11.93 20.35
C THR A 43 18.09 12.53 19.11
N THR A 44 18.68 12.31 17.93
CA THR A 44 18.10 12.72 16.65
C THR A 44 16.84 11.92 16.34
N PHE A 45 16.80 10.61 16.60
CA PHE A 45 15.61 9.80 16.46
C PHE A 45 14.46 10.34 17.29
N TYR A 46 14.66 10.48 18.60
CA TYR A 46 13.62 10.94 19.54
C TYR A 46 13.16 12.38 19.31
N LYS A 47 13.90 13.17 18.52
CA LYS A 47 13.44 14.47 18.05
C LYS A 47 12.29 14.39 17.06
N TYR A 48 12.18 13.28 16.32
CA TYR A 48 11.21 13.12 15.25
C TYR A 48 10.15 12.03 15.53
N TYR A 49 10.52 10.99 16.26
CA TYR A 49 9.68 9.81 16.49
C TYR A 49 9.81 9.31 17.92
N GLY A 50 8.69 8.95 18.54
CA GLY A 50 8.68 8.32 19.86
C GLY A 50 9.00 6.83 19.81
N SER A 51 8.75 6.17 18.66
CA SER A 51 8.94 4.73 18.49
C SER A 51 9.16 4.34 17.01
N PRO A 52 9.69 3.12 16.73
CA PRO A 52 9.73 2.58 15.37
C PRO A 52 8.34 2.46 14.73
N ALA A 53 7.28 2.29 15.53
CA ALA A 53 5.90 2.23 15.02
C ALA A 53 5.43 3.58 14.47
N GLU A 54 5.78 4.70 15.11
CA GLU A 54 5.48 6.03 14.56
C GLU A 54 6.20 6.29 13.24
N LEU A 55 7.44 5.83 13.12
CA LEU A 55 8.17 5.93 11.85
C LEU A 55 7.53 5.06 10.76
N LEU A 56 7.07 3.84 11.10
CA LEU A 56 6.35 2.99 10.16
C LEU A 56 5.04 3.64 9.70
N ASN A 57 4.29 4.24 10.62
CA ASN A 57 3.05 4.97 10.30
C ASN A 57 3.30 6.15 9.34
N GLU A 58 4.43 6.89 9.50
CA GLU A 58 4.81 7.92 8.53
C GLU A 58 5.14 7.31 7.15
N ILE A 59 5.86 6.18 7.11
CA ILE A 59 6.16 5.49 5.84
C ILE A 59 4.87 5.04 5.14
N GLU A 60 3.93 4.47 5.88
CA GLU A 60 2.64 4.04 5.37
C GLU A 60 1.83 5.24 4.84
N THR A 61 1.73 6.30 5.62
CA THR A 61 1.02 7.53 5.23
C THR A 61 1.59 8.12 3.93
N ASP A 62 2.91 8.19 3.82
CA ASP A 62 3.56 8.67 2.60
C ASP A 62 3.28 7.75 1.41
N PHE A 63 3.31 6.42 1.62
CA PHE A 63 3.01 5.44 0.58
C PHE A 63 1.56 5.57 0.09
N MET A 64 0.59 5.66 1.01
CA MET A 64 -0.83 5.81 0.66
C MET A 64 -1.11 7.13 -0.08
N ALA A 65 -0.47 8.23 0.36
CA ALA A 65 -0.60 9.52 -0.31
C ALA A 65 -0.01 9.50 -1.73
N GLN A 66 1.16 8.89 -1.90
CA GLN A 66 1.78 8.75 -3.23
C GLN A 66 0.94 7.85 -4.14
N LEU A 67 0.43 6.73 -3.62
CA LEU A 67 -0.46 5.84 -4.35
C LEU A 67 -1.72 6.56 -4.83
N ASP A 68 -2.35 7.40 -3.98
CA ASP A 68 -3.53 8.18 -4.37
C ASP A 68 -3.23 9.16 -5.51
N GLU A 69 -2.11 9.88 -5.46
CA GLU A 69 -1.71 10.79 -6.52
C GLU A 69 -1.41 10.07 -7.85
N ASP A 70 -0.73 8.92 -7.77
CA ASP A 70 -0.42 8.12 -8.95
C ASP A 70 -1.70 7.55 -9.57
N LEU A 71 -2.62 7.03 -8.76
CA LEU A 71 -3.93 6.54 -9.21
C LEU A 71 -4.78 7.65 -9.83
N LYS A 72 -4.82 8.85 -9.25
CA LYS A 72 -5.51 10.02 -9.84
C LYS A 72 -4.99 10.33 -11.23
N SER A 73 -3.67 10.37 -11.38
CA SER A 73 -3.03 10.62 -12.68
C SER A 73 -3.41 9.55 -13.72
N MET A 74 -3.41 8.27 -13.32
CA MET A 74 -3.76 7.15 -14.20
C MET A 74 -5.24 7.15 -14.59
N ILE A 75 -6.14 7.40 -13.66
CA ILE A 75 -7.60 7.49 -13.90
C ILE A 75 -7.90 8.64 -14.86
N ALA A 76 -7.25 9.79 -14.69
CA ALA A 76 -7.43 10.95 -15.58
C ALA A 76 -6.99 10.68 -17.02
N GLN A 77 -6.04 9.76 -17.24
CA GLN A 77 -5.52 9.42 -18.56
C GLN A 77 -6.32 8.31 -19.25
N SER A 78 -6.97 7.42 -18.51
CA SER A 78 -7.73 6.30 -19.09
C SER A 78 -8.75 5.74 -18.11
N ILE A 79 -9.99 5.58 -18.57
CA ILE A 79 -11.04 4.85 -17.86
C ILE A 79 -10.67 3.36 -17.65
N ASN A 80 -9.77 2.81 -18.48
CA ASN A 80 -9.24 1.45 -18.37
C ASN A 80 -7.82 1.42 -17.76
N ALA A 81 -7.63 2.12 -16.65
CA ALA A 81 -6.32 2.28 -16.00
C ALA A 81 -5.81 1.03 -15.26
N LEU A 82 -6.43 -0.16 -15.44
CA LEU A 82 -6.06 -1.37 -14.68
C LEU A 82 -4.59 -1.78 -14.91
N LEU A 83 -4.15 -1.85 -16.16
CA LEU A 83 -2.77 -2.25 -16.50
C LEU A 83 -1.71 -1.28 -15.94
N PRO A 84 -1.84 0.05 -16.11
CA PRO A 84 -0.95 1.02 -15.47
C PRO A 84 -0.91 0.90 -13.95
N VAL A 85 -2.06 0.72 -13.30
CA VAL A 85 -2.13 0.54 -11.84
C VAL A 85 -1.40 -0.72 -11.40
N LEU A 86 -1.61 -1.85 -12.09
CA LEU A 86 -0.92 -3.10 -11.76
C LEU A 86 0.60 -3.02 -12.00
N ASN A 87 1.04 -2.37 -13.08
CA ASN A 87 2.46 -2.12 -13.30
C ASN A 87 3.06 -1.29 -12.18
N HIS A 88 2.40 -0.20 -11.76
CA HIS A 88 2.85 0.62 -10.65
C HIS A 88 2.97 -0.19 -9.34
N LEU A 89 1.95 -1.00 -9.01
CA LEU A 89 2.00 -1.88 -7.83
C LEU A 89 3.15 -2.89 -7.92
N TYR A 90 3.40 -3.44 -9.12
CA TYR A 90 4.50 -4.38 -9.34
C TYR A 90 5.88 -3.73 -9.17
N GLU A 91 6.05 -2.51 -9.67
CA GLU A 91 7.28 -1.73 -9.49
C GLU A 91 7.57 -1.42 -8.01
N HIS A 92 6.53 -1.20 -7.21
CA HIS A 92 6.61 -0.89 -5.77
C HIS A 92 6.29 -2.09 -4.86
N ARG A 93 6.29 -3.33 -5.41
CA ARG A 93 5.83 -4.53 -4.69
C ARG A 93 6.56 -4.81 -3.38
N GLU A 94 7.85 -4.52 -3.30
CA GLU A 94 8.62 -4.76 -2.07
C GLU A 94 8.07 -3.96 -0.89
N LEU A 95 7.80 -2.68 -1.09
CA LEU A 95 7.24 -1.81 -0.06
C LEU A 95 5.81 -2.21 0.28
N PHE A 96 4.99 -2.45 -0.74
CA PHE A 96 3.59 -2.88 -0.56
C PHE A 96 3.50 -4.17 0.27
N CYS A 97 4.27 -5.21 -0.09
CA CYS A 97 4.29 -6.48 0.64
C CYS A 97 4.82 -6.32 2.06
N LEU A 98 5.80 -5.45 2.26
CA LEU A 98 6.37 -5.18 3.57
C LEU A 98 5.36 -4.49 4.49
N LEU A 99 4.61 -3.52 4.00
CA LEU A 99 3.55 -2.84 4.74
C LEU A 99 2.42 -3.81 5.12
N ILE A 100 1.94 -4.64 4.19
CA ILE A 100 0.93 -5.67 4.48
C ILE A 100 1.37 -6.62 5.60
N ARG A 101 2.64 -7.01 5.62
CA ARG A 101 3.17 -7.92 6.65
C ARG A 101 3.40 -7.24 8.00
N SER A 102 3.53 -5.93 8.01
CA SER A 102 3.92 -5.15 9.20
C SER A 102 2.74 -4.75 10.08
N MET A 103 1.50 -4.96 9.64
CA MET A 103 0.27 -4.64 10.36
C MET A 103 -0.82 -5.69 10.12
N PRO A 104 -1.91 -5.71 10.92
CA PRO A 104 -3.05 -6.57 10.66
C PRO A 104 -3.66 -6.33 9.26
N GLU A 105 -3.93 -7.40 8.52
CA GLU A 105 -4.47 -7.33 7.15
C GLU A 105 -5.74 -6.45 7.06
N GLN A 106 -6.61 -6.55 8.07
CA GLN A 106 -7.85 -5.76 8.12
C GLN A 106 -7.59 -4.26 8.25
N GLU A 107 -6.55 -3.88 8.98
CA GLU A 107 -6.12 -2.49 9.16
C GLU A 107 -5.54 -1.94 7.86
N PHE A 108 -4.62 -2.67 7.24
CA PHE A 108 -4.06 -2.30 5.94
C PHE A 108 -5.14 -2.19 4.85
N ALA A 109 -6.07 -3.14 4.80
CA ALA A 109 -7.21 -3.09 3.89
C ALA A 109 -8.10 -1.87 4.13
N ALA A 110 -8.35 -1.50 5.39
CA ALA A 110 -9.13 -0.31 5.72
C ALA A 110 -8.43 0.99 5.28
N HIS A 111 -7.11 1.08 5.47
CA HIS A 111 -6.32 2.22 5.01
C HIS A 111 -6.32 2.34 3.49
N LEU A 112 -6.10 1.24 2.76
CA LEU A 112 -6.21 1.25 1.30
C LEU A 112 -7.60 1.68 0.83
N PHE A 113 -8.66 1.14 1.43
CA PHE A 113 -10.04 1.48 1.06
C PHE A 113 -10.41 2.93 1.38
N SER A 114 -9.71 3.58 2.29
CA SER A 114 -9.88 5.00 2.60
C SER A 114 -9.27 5.94 1.53
N ILE A 115 -8.45 5.41 0.61
CA ILE A 115 -7.86 6.19 -0.49
C ILE A 115 -8.97 6.60 -1.48
N PRO A 116 -9.19 7.90 -1.74
CA PRO A 116 -10.28 8.37 -2.59
C PRO A 116 -10.27 7.76 -4.00
N SER A 117 -9.11 7.65 -4.62
CA SER A 117 -8.98 7.08 -5.98
C SER A 117 -9.33 5.59 -6.02
N ILE A 118 -9.02 4.84 -4.97
CA ILE A 118 -9.41 3.43 -4.85
C ILE A 118 -10.93 3.33 -4.74
N SER A 119 -11.58 4.16 -3.91
CA SER A 119 -13.04 4.20 -3.82
C SER A 119 -13.68 4.45 -5.19
N ILE A 120 -13.19 5.44 -5.94
CA ILE A 120 -13.68 5.75 -7.30
C ILE A 120 -13.54 4.54 -8.25
N ILE A 121 -12.42 3.82 -8.21
CA ILE A 121 -12.21 2.63 -9.05
C ILE A 121 -13.27 1.57 -8.72
N PHE A 122 -13.50 1.30 -7.44
CA PHE A 122 -14.46 0.28 -7.00
C PHE A 122 -15.92 0.73 -7.22
N ASP A 123 -16.23 2.02 -7.09
CA ASP A 123 -17.54 2.59 -7.40
C ASP A 123 -17.88 2.43 -8.89
N ASN A 124 -16.92 2.68 -9.77
CA ASN A 124 -17.08 2.46 -11.22
C ASN A 124 -17.15 0.95 -11.61
N MET A 125 -16.72 0.05 -10.74
CA MET A 125 -16.82 -1.39 -10.97
C MET A 125 -18.19 -1.95 -10.57
N ALA A 126 -18.87 -1.36 -9.61
CA ALA A 126 -20.23 -1.72 -9.22
C ALA A 126 -21.21 -0.83 -10.00
N ASP A 127 -21.84 -1.35 -11.06
CA ASP A 127 -22.94 -0.64 -11.74
C ASP A 127 -24.15 -0.59 -10.78
N GLU A 128 -24.27 0.54 -10.09
CA GLU A 128 -25.08 0.70 -8.88
C GLU A 128 -26.53 1.04 -9.14
N SER A 129 -26.91 1.28 -10.38
CA SER A 129 -28.25 1.80 -10.72
C SER A 129 -29.40 0.87 -10.33
N SER A 130 -29.10 -0.41 -10.02
CA SER A 130 -30.12 -1.46 -9.78
C SER A 130 -30.13 -2.05 -8.37
N TYR A 131 -29.17 -1.69 -7.49
CA TYR A 131 -29.03 -2.34 -6.19
C TYR A 131 -29.42 -1.45 -5.02
N SER A 132 -29.92 -2.06 -3.93
CA SER A 132 -30.09 -1.36 -2.66
C SER A 132 -28.73 -1.03 -2.04
N GLU A 133 -28.67 0.02 -1.22
CA GLU A 133 -27.46 0.45 -0.50
C GLU A 133 -26.78 -0.72 0.25
N THR A 134 -27.59 -1.58 0.88
CA THR A 134 -27.09 -2.78 1.59
C THR A 134 -26.40 -3.75 0.65
N LYS A 135 -26.97 -4.03 -0.53
CA LYS A 135 -26.36 -4.92 -1.52
C LYS A 135 -25.06 -4.33 -2.02
N THR A 136 -25.05 -3.06 -2.42
CA THR A 136 -23.88 -2.34 -2.89
C THR A 136 -22.73 -2.40 -1.88
N LYS A 137 -23.02 -2.16 -0.59
CA LYS A 137 -22.03 -2.26 0.49
C LYS A 137 -21.35 -3.62 0.55
N TYR A 138 -22.10 -4.73 0.49
CA TYR A 138 -21.52 -6.07 0.57
C TYR A 138 -20.79 -6.47 -0.71
N ILE A 139 -21.30 -6.09 -1.85
CA ILE A 139 -20.68 -6.28 -3.17
C ILE A 139 -19.32 -5.59 -3.20
N ARG A 140 -19.24 -4.30 -2.89
CA ARG A 140 -17.98 -3.54 -2.83
C ARG A 140 -16.97 -4.21 -1.91
N ARG A 141 -17.39 -4.60 -0.72
CA ARG A 141 -16.51 -5.28 0.24
C ARG A 141 -15.96 -6.60 -0.30
N PHE A 142 -16.80 -7.38 -0.97
CA PHE A 142 -16.40 -8.64 -1.58
C PHE A 142 -15.39 -8.44 -2.70
N ILE A 143 -15.66 -7.50 -3.63
CA ILE A 143 -14.73 -7.18 -4.74
C ILE A 143 -13.40 -6.71 -4.18
N PHE A 144 -13.43 -5.75 -3.26
CA PHE A 144 -12.21 -5.19 -2.67
C PHE A 144 -11.37 -6.27 -1.99
N GLN A 145 -11.97 -7.07 -1.13
CA GLN A 145 -11.25 -8.10 -0.39
C GLN A 145 -10.70 -9.19 -1.31
N GLY A 146 -11.49 -9.62 -2.31
CA GLY A 146 -11.05 -10.57 -3.33
C GLY A 146 -9.90 -10.03 -4.16
N THR A 147 -10.00 -8.79 -4.62
CA THR A 147 -8.93 -8.13 -5.38
C THR A 147 -7.65 -7.99 -4.55
N LEU A 148 -7.77 -7.55 -3.29
CA LEU A 148 -6.61 -7.43 -2.40
C LEU A 148 -5.92 -8.77 -2.17
N THR A 149 -6.70 -9.84 -1.99
CA THR A 149 -6.16 -11.20 -1.84
C THR A 149 -5.37 -11.63 -3.09
N VAL A 150 -5.94 -11.45 -4.29
CA VAL A 150 -5.25 -11.77 -5.55
C VAL A 150 -3.96 -10.96 -5.70
N LEU A 151 -4.02 -9.65 -5.44
CA LEU A 151 -2.85 -8.78 -5.54
C LEU A 151 -1.76 -9.15 -4.53
N ARG A 152 -2.14 -9.45 -3.29
CA ARG A 152 -1.20 -9.87 -2.25
C ARG A 152 -0.49 -11.16 -2.64
N ASP A 153 -1.23 -12.17 -3.07
CA ASP A 153 -0.68 -13.48 -3.41
C ASP A 153 0.25 -13.37 -4.63
N TRP A 154 -0.16 -12.63 -5.66
CA TRP A 154 0.65 -12.33 -6.84
C TRP A 154 1.94 -11.60 -6.50
N LEU A 155 1.86 -10.47 -5.77
CA LEU A 155 3.02 -9.63 -5.46
C LEU A 155 4.02 -10.30 -4.48
N ASN A 156 3.54 -11.25 -3.66
CA ASN A 156 4.40 -12.03 -2.76
C ASN A 156 4.99 -13.29 -3.41
N SER A 157 4.59 -13.63 -4.64
CA SER A 157 5.12 -14.79 -5.35
C SER A 157 6.62 -14.63 -5.64
N GLU A 158 7.39 -15.71 -5.51
CA GLU A 158 8.80 -15.73 -5.92
C GLU A 158 8.95 -15.63 -7.45
N SER A 159 7.94 -16.10 -8.19
CA SER A 159 7.87 -16.03 -9.65
C SER A 159 6.47 -15.50 -10.05
N PRO A 160 6.24 -14.19 -9.92
CA PRO A 160 4.93 -13.63 -10.19
C PRO A 160 4.59 -13.73 -11.67
N GLU A 161 3.33 -13.98 -11.95
CA GLU A 161 2.77 -14.01 -13.30
C GLU A 161 2.94 -12.64 -13.98
N PRO A 162 2.97 -12.60 -15.31
CA PRO A 162 2.99 -11.34 -16.06
C PRO A 162 1.82 -10.42 -15.66
N VAL A 163 2.08 -9.13 -15.56
CA VAL A 163 1.07 -8.12 -15.18
C VAL A 163 -0.20 -8.22 -16.04
N ALA A 164 -0.03 -8.53 -17.35
CA ALA A 164 -1.14 -8.69 -18.29
C ALA A 164 -2.06 -9.87 -17.91
N GLU A 165 -1.52 -10.95 -17.38
CA GLU A 165 -2.29 -12.12 -16.95
C GLU A 165 -3.14 -11.80 -15.71
N ILE A 166 -2.59 -11.10 -14.75
CA ILE A 166 -3.34 -10.63 -13.58
C ILE A 166 -4.44 -9.62 -13.98
N ALA A 167 -4.15 -8.74 -14.94
CA ALA A 167 -5.15 -7.84 -15.49
C ALA A 167 -6.32 -8.59 -16.14
N ASP A 168 -6.03 -9.69 -16.86
CA ASP A 168 -7.05 -10.54 -17.47
C ASP A 168 -7.87 -11.28 -16.39
N VAL A 169 -7.23 -11.86 -15.39
CA VAL A 169 -7.90 -12.49 -14.24
C VAL A 169 -8.89 -11.53 -13.57
N LEU A 170 -8.47 -10.30 -13.25
CA LEU A 170 -9.33 -9.31 -12.60
C LEU A 170 -10.47 -8.87 -13.54
N THR A 171 -10.20 -8.77 -14.83
CA THR A 171 -11.21 -8.44 -15.85
C THR A 171 -12.25 -9.56 -16.00
N VAL A 172 -11.81 -10.82 -16.01
CA VAL A 172 -12.71 -11.99 -16.07
C VAL A 172 -13.58 -12.08 -14.82
N LEU A 173 -13.00 -11.88 -13.64
CA LEU A 173 -13.75 -11.84 -12.37
C LEU A 173 -14.82 -10.75 -12.43
N ARG A 174 -14.47 -9.55 -12.88
CA ARG A 174 -15.42 -8.46 -13.08
C ARG A 174 -16.58 -8.84 -13.98
N ARG A 175 -16.32 -9.45 -15.14
CA ARG A 175 -17.36 -9.80 -16.14
C ARG A 175 -18.27 -10.95 -15.71
N LYS A 176 -17.77 -11.88 -14.88
CA LYS A 176 -18.54 -13.07 -14.49
C LYS A 176 -19.32 -12.90 -13.21
N LEU A 177 -18.92 -11.96 -12.37
CA LEU A 177 -19.54 -11.71 -11.08
C LEU A 177 -20.55 -10.55 -11.13
N TRP A 178 -20.54 -9.77 -12.21
CA TRP A 178 -21.39 -8.59 -12.47
C TRP A 178 -21.95 -8.62 -13.89
#